data_17b21ebfb8b9db0805c29f719c6b3d12
#
_entry.id   17b21ebfb8b9db0805c29f719c6b3d12
#
_cell.length_a   1.000
_cell.length_b   1.000
_cell.length_c   1.000
_cell.angle_alpha   90.00
_cell.angle_beta   90.00
_cell.angle_gamma   90.00
#
_symmetry.space_group_name_H-M   'P 1'
#
loop_
_entity.id
_entity.type
_entity.pdbx_description
1 polymer ?
#
loop_
_entity_poly.entity_id
_entity_poly.type
_entity_poly.pdbx_seq_one_letter_code
_entity_poly.pdbx_strand_id
1 'polypeptide(L)'
;WMSGALALLLAGTTVASMTPAVAVNAEGQNTATGTTYYVDSENGNADENATGTSKDDAFKTLKQVNAVNLQPGDQVRFKRGSVFNGEALHFTKEDSGSADASVVISTYGDESAARPQINTNGQGRWNLNYGNPLDNQNHKWKGEVSSCILIEDTEYIEINGLELTNNRATDKVPETDSNGNVRDYNDAYAMDRTGVAGVAKDNGTVDHIVLNDLYIHDVTGNVYNKHMTNGGIYFIMEKPTNEATTGVARYNDVKIKNCYLDTVNRWGIAVGYTYQWGRFTNASLSDEVMSTYGASKVVIENNYLNNVGGDAITTMYCDNPLIQYNVSETAAKQINKTDYSQQQPSLDANGNETGKQDVGAGRVAAGIWPWKCKNAIFQYNECFATLNASSGNGDGQPWDADYGDGTNYQYNYSHGNTASTIMFCGPQSINNTFRYNISQNEDMGPLDPAGNTGNCQVYNNTFYIKAGLNTIWHRSHGNGGP
;
A
#
# COMPACT_ATOMS: atom_id res chain seq x y z
N TRP A 1 19.98 17.16 -28.16
CA TRP A 1 18.84 17.28 -29.08
C TRP A 1 17.95 16.04 -29.14
N MET A 2 18.14 15.05 -28.23
CA MET A 2 17.24 13.89 -28.09
C MET A 2 16.57 13.77 -26.71
N SER A 3 16.88 14.64 -25.76
CA SER A 3 16.25 14.64 -24.43
C SER A 3 14.86 15.28 -24.37
N GLY A 4 14.42 15.94 -25.45
CA GLY A 4 13.13 16.61 -25.49
C GLY A 4 11.92 15.76 -25.93
N ALA A 5 12.16 14.62 -26.56
CA ALA A 5 11.06 13.86 -27.16
C ALA A 5 10.50 12.76 -26.24
N LEU A 6 11.28 12.24 -25.30
CA LEU A 6 10.80 11.24 -24.34
C LEU A 6 10.17 11.93 -23.12
N ALA A 7 10.73 13.08 -22.70
CA ALA A 7 10.12 13.93 -21.67
C ALA A 7 8.77 14.53 -22.10
N LEU A 8 8.54 14.73 -23.41
CA LEU A 8 7.27 15.26 -23.91
C LEU A 8 6.14 14.21 -23.94
N LEU A 9 6.45 12.92 -23.86
CA LEU A 9 5.42 11.87 -23.76
C LEU A 9 5.05 11.55 -22.29
N LEU A 10 5.90 11.87 -21.32
CA LEU A 10 5.63 11.67 -19.89
C LEU A 10 5.27 12.99 -19.17
N ALA A 11 5.80 14.13 -19.61
CA ALA A 11 5.51 15.45 -19.02
C ALA A 11 4.34 16.19 -19.70
N GLY A 12 3.65 15.57 -20.61
CA GLY A 12 2.46 16.15 -21.29
C GLY A 12 1.17 16.11 -20.49
N THR A 13 1.18 15.56 -19.29
CA THR A 13 0.07 15.70 -18.34
C THR A 13 0.41 16.78 -17.30
N THR A 14 0.57 18.03 -17.76
CA THR A 14 0.21 19.16 -16.90
C THR A 14 -1.16 18.83 -16.28
N VAL A 15 -1.34 19.16 -15.02
CA VAL A 15 -2.63 19.21 -14.33
C VAL A 15 -3.61 20.08 -15.14
N ALA A 16 -3.98 19.58 -16.30
CA ALA A 16 -5.20 19.95 -16.97
C ALA A 16 -6.23 19.00 -16.40
N SER A 17 -7.22 19.55 -15.70
CA SER A 17 -8.45 18.89 -15.27
C SER A 17 -8.57 17.49 -15.88
N MET A 18 -8.40 16.44 -15.08
CA MET A 18 -8.76 15.09 -15.52
C MET A 18 -10.22 15.17 -15.96
N THR A 19 -10.44 15.32 -17.26
CA THR A 19 -11.73 15.00 -17.82
C THR A 19 -12.00 13.56 -17.42
N PRO A 20 -13.18 13.25 -16.89
CA PRO A 20 -13.49 11.92 -16.43
C PRO A 20 -13.14 10.94 -17.55
N ALA A 21 -12.29 9.98 -17.25
CA ALA A 21 -12.08 8.87 -18.12
C ALA A 21 -13.48 8.31 -18.42
N VAL A 22 -13.80 8.22 -19.70
CA VAL A 22 -14.97 7.48 -20.17
C VAL A 22 -14.97 6.18 -19.40
N ALA A 23 -16.08 5.86 -18.74
CA ALA A 23 -16.28 4.59 -18.07
C ALA A 23 -15.93 3.50 -19.10
N VAL A 24 -14.74 2.95 -18.99
CA VAL A 24 -14.39 1.72 -19.66
C VAL A 24 -15.25 0.69 -18.97
N ASN A 25 -16.29 0.24 -19.64
CA ASN A 25 -17.03 -0.91 -19.19
C ASN A 25 -16.03 -1.99 -18.80
N ALA A 26 -16.10 -2.43 -17.57
CA ALA A 26 -15.36 -3.60 -17.12
C ALA A 26 -15.66 -4.71 -18.12
N GLU A 27 -14.64 -5.13 -18.86
CA GLU A 27 -14.74 -6.31 -19.73
C GLU A 27 -14.67 -7.55 -18.84
N GLY A 28 -15.72 -7.79 -18.12
CA GLY A 28 -16.16 -9.05 -17.59
C GLY A 28 -17.68 -9.00 -17.67
N GLN A 29 -18.27 -9.82 -18.52
CA GLN A 29 -19.72 -9.95 -18.56
C GLN A 29 -20.15 -10.51 -17.21
N ASN A 30 -20.56 -9.62 -16.29
CA ASN A 30 -21.28 -10.04 -15.10
C ASN A 30 -22.63 -10.63 -15.55
N THR A 31 -22.70 -11.94 -15.67
CA THR A 31 -23.87 -12.66 -16.19
C THR A 31 -24.91 -12.94 -15.09
N ALA A 32 -24.54 -12.73 -13.82
CA ALA A 32 -25.46 -12.84 -12.70
C ALA A 32 -26.23 -11.53 -12.50
N THR A 33 -27.54 -11.60 -12.39
CA THR A 33 -28.41 -10.48 -12.02
C THR A 33 -28.42 -10.35 -10.52
N GLY A 34 -27.38 -9.71 -9.93
CA GLY A 34 -27.33 -9.39 -8.52
C GLY A 34 -28.25 -8.21 -8.15
N THR A 35 -28.41 -8.00 -6.87
CA THR A 35 -29.16 -6.85 -6.33
C THR A 35 -28.30 -5.59 -6.41
N THR A 36 -28.93 -4.46 -6.71
CA THR A 36 -28.26 -3.16 -6.62
C THR A 36 -28.74 -2.43 -5.36
N TYR A 37 -27.82 -2.11 -4.46
CA TYR A 37 -28.02 -1.29 -3.28
C TYR A 37 -27.55 0.13 -3.53
N TYR A 38 -28.31 1.11 -3.09
CA TYR A 38 -27.99 2.53 -3.20
C TYR A 38 -27.69 3.11 -1.82
N VAL A 39 -26.75 4.03 -1.75
CA VAL A 39 -26.31 4.68 -0.51
C VAL A 39 -26.26 6.20 -0.73
N ASP A 40 -26.95 6.96 0.11
CA ASP A 40 -27.05 8.43 0.06
C ASP A 40 -27.01 9.00 1.48
N SER A 41 -25.89 9.56 1.91
CA SER A 41 -25.71 10.07 3.27
C SER A 41 -26.63 11.26 3.61
N GLU A 42 -27.09 11.97 2.60
CA GLU A 42 -27.93 13.16 2.78
C GLU A 42 -29.42 12.80 2.84
N ASN A 43 -29.92 12.12 1.81
CA ASN A 43 -31.34 11.86 1.63
C ASN A 43 -31.73 10.39 1.85
N GLY A 44 -30.78 9.53 2.19
CA GLY A 44 -31.03 8.11 2.44
C GLY A 44 -31.95 7.87 3.65
N ASN A 45 -32.55 6.72 3.68
CA ASN A 45 -33.40 6.23 4.75
C ASN A 45 -32.56 5.67 5.91
N ALA A 46 -32.67 6.27 7.09
CA ALA A 46 -31.97 5.84 8.29
C ALA A 46 -32.67 4.71 9.07
N ASP A 47 -33.86 4.30 8.63
CA ASP A 47 -34.60 3.21 9.27
C ASP A 47 -33.81 1.90 9.16
N GLU A 48 -33.77 1.13 10.24
CA GLU A 48 -33.10 -0.16 10.27
C GLU A 48 -33.71 -1.20 9.30
N ASN A 49 -34.95 -0.96 8.86
CA ASN A 49 -35.65 -1.79 7.89
C ASN A 49 -35.52 -1.28 6.45
N ALA A 50 -34.76 -0.21 6.21
CA ALA A 50 -34.49 0.25 4.84
C ALA A 50 -33.85 -0.88 4.02
N THR A 51 -34.28 -1.04 2.80
CA THR A 51 -33.79 -2.12 1.92
C THR A 51 -32.58 -1.72 1.09
N GLY A 52 -32.39 -0.43 0.86
CA GLY A 52 -31.35 0.10 -0.01
C GLY A 52 -31.55 -0.21 -1.50
N THR A 53 -32.60 -0.92 -1.90
CA THR A 53 -32.74 -1.46 -3.26
C THR A 53 -33.28 -0.48 -4.29
N SER A 54 -33.57 0.74 -3.89
CA SER A 54 -33.94 1.84 -4.79
C SER A 54 -33.30 3.15 -4.36
N LYS A 55 -33.25 4.12 -5.25
CA LYS A 55 -32.72 5.47 -4.93
C LYS A 55 -33.61 6.23 -3.93
N ASP A 56 -34.89 5.91 -3.90
CA ASP A 56 -35.87 6.53 -3.00
C ASP A 56 -35.85 5.89 -1.60
N ASP A 57 -35.28 4.70 -1.48
CA ASP A 57 -35.07 3.98 -0.21
C ASP A 57 -33.57 3.62 -0.04
N ALA A 58 -32.70 4.52 -0.46
CA ALA A 58 -31.25 4.33 -0.34
C ALA A 58 -30.83 4.25 1.14
N PHE A 59 -29.85 3.45 1.47
CA PHE A 59 -29.23 3.45 2.79
C PHE A 59 -28.63 4.83 3.11
N LYS A 60 -28.72 5.24 4.36
CA LYS A 60 -28.14 6.49 4.82
C LYS A 60 -26.75 6.34 5.41
N THR A 61 -26.42 5.18 5.94
CA THR A 61 -25.22 4.94 6.73
C THR A 61 -24.43 3.74 6.19
N LEU A 62 -23.11 3.73 6.45
CA LEU A 62 -22.29 2.56 6.15
C LEU A 62 -22.61 1.37 7.06
N LYS A 63 -23.14 1.63 8.25
CA LYS A 63 -23.64 0.55 9.14
C LYS A 63 -24.72 -0.29 8.46
N GLN A 64 -25.63 0.35 7.70
CA GLN A 64 -26.67 -0.37 6.96
C GLN A 64 -26.05 -1.20 5.82
N VAL A 65 -25.05 -0.68 5.12
CA VAL A 65 -24.31 -1.43 4.10
C VAL A 65 -23.61 -2.64 4.72
N ASN A 66 -22.90 -2.46 5.84
CA ASN A 66 -22.20 -3.53 6.54
C ASN A 66 -23.15 -4.62 7.13
N ALA A 67 -24.44 -4.34 7.19
CA ALA A 67 -25.44 -5.32 7.65
C ALA A 67 -26.02 -6.17 6.50
N VAL A 68 -25.70 -5.84 5.26
CA VAL A 68 -26.09 -6.63 4.08
C VAL A 68 -25.10 -7.76 3.90
N ASN A 69 -25.61 -8.96 3.66
CA ASN A 69 -24.81 -10.10 3.22
C ASN A 69 -24.82 -10.12 1.69
N LEU A 70 -23.81 -9.48 1.08
CA LEU A 70 -23.70 -9.34 -0.36
C LEU A 70 -23.54 -10.71 -1.03
N GLN A 71 -24.12 -10.84 -2.21
CA GLN A 71 -24.09 -12.06 -2.98
C GLN A 71 -23.38 -11.86 -4.33
N PRO A 72 -22.91 -12.92 -4.98
CA PRO A 72 -22.27 -12.80 -6.29
C PRO A 72 -23.12 -12.00 -7.29
N GLY A 73 -22.52 -10.95 -7.85
CA GLY A 73 -23.15 -10.03 -8.79
C GLY A 73 -23.84 -8.81 -8.16
N ASP A 74 -23.91 -8.73 -6.84
CA ASP A 74 -24.47 -7.57 -6.15
C ASP A 74 -23.63 -6.32 -6.40
N GLN A 75 -24.31 -5.17 -6.37
CA GLN A 75 -23.69 -3.87 -6.53
C GLN A 75 -24.07 -2.98 -5.36
N VAL A 76 -23.10 -2.25 -4.80
CA VAL A 76 -23.36 -1.16 -3.85
C VAL A 76 -22.95 0.15 -4.51
N ARG A 77 -23.90 1.06 -4.71
CA ARG A 77 -23.68 2.32 -5.41
C ARG A 77 -23.82 3.50 -4.46
N PHE A 78 -22.74 4.22 -4.30
CA PHE A 78 -22.67 5.42 -3.48
C PHE A 78 -23.03 6.65 -4.30
N LYS A 79 -23.94 7.48 -3.78
CA LYS A 79 -24.28 8.73 -4.44
C LYS A 79 -23.11 9.72 -4.39
N ARG A 80 -22.76 10.30 -5.52
CA ARG A 80 -21.78 11.37 -5.57
C ARG A 80 -22.24 12.57 -4.72
N GLY A 81 -21.27 13.19 -4.02
CA GLY A 81 -21.52 14.24 -3.03
C GLY A 81 -21.81 13.74 -1.62
N SER A 82 -22.03 12.43 -1.42
CA SER A 82 -22.21 11.86 -0.09
C SER A 82 -20.94 11.95 0.75
N VAL A 83 -21.09 12.20 2.06
CA VAL A 83 -19.98 12.20 3.04
C VAL A 83 -20.41 11.36 4.26
N PHE A 84 -19.54 10.41 4.62
CA PHE A 84 -19.73 9.51 5.75
C PHE A 84 -18.64 9.79 6.79
N ASN A 85 -19.00 10.43 7.91
CA ASN A 85 -18.06 10.84 8.95
C ASN A 85 -18.08 9.88 10.14
N GLY A 86 -16.89 9.39 10.56
CA GLY A 86 -16.75 8.47 11.68
C GLY A 86 -17.28 7.08 11.37
N GLU A 87 -17.43 6.75 10.08
CA GLU A 87 -17.92 5.46 9.62
C GLU A 87 -16.85 4.74 8.79
N ALA A 88 -17.03 3.44 8.57
CA ALA A 88 -16.16 2.61 7.76
C ALA A 88 -16.92 1.46 7.10
N LEU A 89 -16.41 0.95 6.00
CA LEU A 89 -16.88 -0.28 5.36
C LEU A 89 -16.08 -1.48 5.88
N HIS A 90 -16.77 -2.58 6.10
CA HIS A 90 -16.16 -3.86 6.44
C HIS A 90 -16.82 -4.97 5.60
N PHE A 91 -16.06 -5.52 4.67
CA PHE A 91 -16.46 -6.68 3.87
C PHE A 91 -15.82 -7.93 4.45
N THR A 92 -16.59 -8.97 4.58
CA THR A 92 -16.18 -10.28 5.11
C THR A 92 -16.25 -11.35 4.02
N LYS A 93 -15.83 -12.57 4.31
CA LYS A 93 -15.92 -13.66 3.32
C LYS A 93 -17.36 -13.94 2.86
N GLU A 94 -18.35 -13.61 3.69
CA GLU A 94 -19.76 -13.76 3.36
C GLU A 94 -20.23 -12.76 2.27
N ASP A 95 -19.44 -11.70 2.03
CA ASP A 95 -19.69 -10.69 1.00
C ASP A 95 -18.95 -10.98 -0.31
N SER A 96 -18.45 -12.18 -0.46
CA SER A 96 -17.67 -12.57 -1.64
C SER A 96 -18.53 -12.72 -2.88
N GLY A 97 -17.98 -12.27 -4.00
CA GLY A 97 -18.52 -12.58 -5.32
C GLY A 97 -18.15 -13.99 -5.78
N SER A 98 -18.14 -14.18 -7.07
CA SER A 98 -17.65 -15.40 -7.73
C SER A 98 -16.85 -15.06 -8.98
N ALA A 99 -16.15 -16.04 -9.56
CA ALA A 99 -15.36 -15.83 -10.77
C ALA A 99 -16.18 -15.29 -11.96
N ASP A 100 -17.47 -15.59 -12.00
CA ASP A 100 -18.38 -15.13 -13.07
C ASP A 100 -19.16 -13.87 -12.68
N ALA A 101 -19.14 -13.47 -11.41
CA ALA A 101 -19.99 -12.41 -10.86
C ALA A 101 -19.38 -11.76 -9.63
N SER A 102 -18.49 -10.80 -9.82
CA SER A 102 -17.91 -10.02 -8.73
C SER A 102 -18.96 -9.18 -8.00
N VAL A 103 -18.75 -8.95 -6.70
CA VAL A 103 -19.40 -7.87 -5.97
C VAL A 103 -18.74 -6.55 -6.37
N VAL A 104 -19.55 -5.54 -6.73
CA VAL A 104 -19.04 -4.26 -7.24
C VAL A 104 -19.49 -3.10 -6.37
N ILE A 105 -18.53 -2.38 -5.83
CA ILE A 105 -18.73 -1.11 -5.13
C ILE A 105 -18.42 0.01 -6.09
N SER A 106 -19.36 0.93 -6.30
CA SER A 106 -19.22 1.99 -7.30
C SER A 106 -20.01 3.25 -6.92
N THR A 107 -20.16 4.18 -7.85
CA THR A 107 -20.84 5.46 -7.62
C THR A 107 -22.01 5.64 -8.57
N TYR A 108 -22.93 6.55 -8.21
CA TYR A 108 -24.00 7.03 -9.08
C TYR A 108 -24.28 8.50 -8.85
N GLY A 109 -25.08 9.10 -9.73
CA GLY A 109 -25.49 10.50 -9.64
C GLY A 109 -24.79 11.38 -10.65
N ASP A 110 -24.73 12.68 -10.36
CA ASP A 110 -24.10 13.67 -11.23
C ASP A 110 -22.59 13.48 -11.26
N GLU A 111 -22.03 13.21 -12.42
CA GLU A 111 -20.59 12.98 -12.59
C GLU A 111 -19.74 14.22 -12.28
N SER A 112 -20.33 15.42 -12.30
CA SER A 112 -19.65 16.66 -11.91
C SER A 112 -19.59 16.87 -10.41
N ALA A 113 -20.40 16.13 -9.63
CA ALA A 113 -20.38 16.19 -8.17
C ALA A 113 -19.13 15.48 -7.61
N ALA A 114 -18.73 15.89 -6.39
CA ALA A 114 -17.61 15.29 -5.68
C ALA A 114 -17.77 13.76 -5.54
N ARG A 115 -16.66 13.05 -5.43
CA ARG A 115 -16.68 11.61 -5.10
C ARG A 115 -17.41 11.39 -3.77
N PRO A 116 -18.05 10.24 -3.59
CA PRO A 116 -18.50 9.85 -2.24
C PRO A 116 -17.29 9.72 -1.32
N GLN A 117 -17.33 10.40 -0.18
CA GLN A 117 -16.21 10.43 0.77
C GLN A 117 -16.53 9.60 2.02
N ILE A 118 -15.61 8.73 2.39
CA ILE A 118 -15.58 8.04 3.68
C ILE A 118 -14.47 8.68 4.51
N ASN A 119 -14.87 9.43 5.53
CA ASN A 119 -13.95 10.04 6.50
C ASN A 119 -14.03 9.28 7.82
N THR A 120 -13.19 8.29 7.97
CA THR A 120 -13.26 7.36 9.10
C THR A 120 -12.82 7.98 10.42
N ASN A 121 -11.85 8.91 10.37
CA ASN A 121 -11.41 9.68 11.54
C ASN A 121 -11.08 8.81 12.77
N GLY A 122 -10.31 7.73 12.55
CA GLY A 122 -9.89 6.81 13.60
C GLY A 122 -10.95 5.87 14.14
N GLN A 123 -12.12 5.83 13.52
CA GLN A 123 -13.14 4.80 13.74
C GLN A 123 -12.87 3.59 12.83
N GLY A 124 -13.82 2.70 12.64
CA GLY A 124 -13.61 1.50 11.82
C GLY A 124 -12.46 0.64 12.34
N ARG A 125 -12.42 0.46 13.67
CA ARG A 125 -11.33 -0.22 14.36
C ARG A 125 -11.50 -1.73 14.32
N TRP A 126 -10.38 -2.40 14.11
CA TRP A 126 -10.27 -3.84 14.13
C TRP A 126 -8.90 -4.24 14.71
N ASN A 127 -8.70 -5.52 15.01
CA ASN A 127 -7.47 -6.01 15.59
C ASN A 127 -6.76 -6.94 14.62
N LEU A 128 -5.48 -6.66 14.39
CA LEU A 128 -4.59 -7.47 13.58
C LEU A 128 -3.68 -8.28 14.48
N ASN A 129 -3.62 -9.57 14.24
CA ASN A 129 -2.65 -10.45 14.88
C ASN A 129 -1.40 -10.56 14.02
N TYR A 130 -0.40 -9.75 14.29
CA TYR A 130 0.87 -9.80 13.55
C TYR A 130 1.65 -11.10 13.79
N GLY A 131 1.22 -11.93 14.73
CA GLY A 131 1.94 -13.13 15.12
C GLY A 131 3.28 -12.83 15.81
N ASN A 132 3.89 -13.87 16.37
CA ASN A 132 5.24 -13.78 16.92
C ASN A 132 6.22 -14.36 15.87
N PRO A 133 7.15 -13.58 15.32
CA PRO A 133 7.70 -12.30 15.79
C PRO A 133 7.22 -11.04 15.07
N LEU A 134 6.14 -11.06 14.32
CA LEU A 134 5.64 -9.89 13.61
C LEU A 134 5.08 -8.83 14.58
N ASP A 135 4.70 -9.22 15.78
CA ASP A 135 4.22 -8.31 16.80
C ASP A 135 5.33 -7.33 17.22
N ASN A 136 5.11 -6.05 16.97
CA ASN A 136 6.03 -5.01 17.41
C ASN A 136 5.73 -4.58 18.83
N GLN A 137 6.57 -5.01 19.75
CA GLN A 137 6.43 -4.66 21.17
C GLN A 137 6.57 -3.17 21.46
N ASN A 138 7.08 -2.40 20.53
CA ASN A 138 7.27 -0.95 20.68
C ASN A 138 6.05 -0.15 20.21
N HIS A 139 5.06 -0.79 19.62
CA HIS A 139 3.83 -0.16 19.20
C HIS A 139 2.78 -0.23 20.31
N LYS A 140 2.38 0.91 20.86
CA LYS A 140 1.46 0.95 22.02
C LYS A 140 0.06 0.42 21.71
N TRP A 141 -0.39 0.53 20.45
CA TRP A 141 -1.71 0.06 20.04
C TRP A 141 -1.78 -1.45 19.78
N LYS A 142 -0.63 -2.11 19.67
CA LYS A 142 -0.51 -3.58 19.62
C LYS A 142 -1.52 -4.28 18.70
N GLY A 143 -1.51 -3.88 17.44
CA GLY A 143 -2.38 -4.49 16.43
C GLY A 143 -3.75 -3.85 16.29
N GLU A 144 -4.13 -2.85 17.06
CA GLU A 144 -5.33 -2.08 16.80
C GLU A 144 -5.12 -1.16 15.60
N VAL A 145 -5.97 -1.30 14.59
CA VAL A 145 -5.92 -0.58 13.31
C VAL A 145 -7.26 0.08 13.04
N SER A 146 -7.25 1.26 12.42
CA SER A 146 -8.43 1.92 11.87
C SER A 146 -8.35 1.93 10.35
N SER A 147 -9.41 1.51 9.66
CA SER A 147 -9.47 1.47 8.20
C SER A 147 -10.74 2.11 7.67
N CYS A 148 -10.64 2.86 6.56
CA CYS A 148 -11.85 3.34 5.89
C CYS A 148 -12.61 2.17 5.25
N ILE A 149 -11.87 1.24 4.66
CA ILE A 149 -12.39 0.00 4.11
C ILE A 149 -11.52 -1.15 4.60
N LEU A 150 -12.14 -2.13 5.25
CA LEU A 150 -11.55 -3.42 5.58
C LEU A 150 -12.13 -4.49 4.65
N ILE A 151 -11.27 -5.22 3.97
CA ILE A 151 -11.59 -6.38 3.12
C ILE A 151 -10.99 -7.59 3.82
N GLU A 152 -11.81 -8.32 4.60
CA GLU A 152 -11.37 -9.46 5.41
C GLU A 152 -11.86 -10.76 4.80
N ASP A 153 -10.93 -11.56 4.25
CA ASP A 153 -11.24 -12.84 3.61
C ASP A 153 -12.25 -12.79 2.45
N THR A 154 -12.55 -11.58 1.95
CA THR A 154 -13.49 -11.34 0.86
C THR A 154 -12.79 -11.51 -0.47
N GLU A 155 -13.37 -12.24 -1.38
CA GLU A 155 -12.86 -12.46 -2.73
C GLU A 155 -13.86 -12.05 -3.82
N TYR A 156 -13.38 -11.87 -5.04
CA TYR A 156 -14.18 -11.39 -6.17
C TYR A 156 -14.94 -10.11 -5.86
N ILE A 157 -14.20 -9.10 -5.35
CA ILE A 157 -14.71 -7.78 -5.03
C ILE A 157 -13.96 -6.70 -5.80
N GLU A 158 -14.70 -5.74 -6.34
CA GLU A 158 -14.17 -4.60 -7.07
C GLU A 158 -14.66 -3.29 -6.46
N ILE A 159 -13.76 -2.40 -6.08
CA ILE A 159 -14.08 -1.11 -5.43
C ILE A 159 -13.59 0.04 -6.29
N ASN A 160 -14.53 0.93 -6.66
CA ASN A 160 -14.30 1.98 -7.64
C ASN A 160 -14.82 3.36 -7.18
N GLY A 161 -14.04 4.41 -7.44
CA GLY A 161 -14.52 5.78 -7.50
C GLY A 161 -14.75 6.48 -6.16
N LEU A 162 -14.28 5.93 -5.04
CA LEU A 162 -14.46 6.51 -3.71
C LEU A 162 -13.31 7.45 -3.32
N GLU A 163 -13.62 8.39 -2.42
CA GLU A 163 -12.65 9.22 -1.70
C GLU A 163 -12.55 8.75 -0.25
N LEU A 164 -11.32 8.53 0.23
CA LEU A 164 -11.06 7.92 1.55
C LEU A 164 -10.10 8.80 2.34
N THR A 165 -10.50 9.16 3.56
CA THR A 165 -9.64 9.86 4.51
C THR A 165 -9.70 9.19 5.88
N ASN A 166 -8.56 9.14 6.56
CA ASN A 166 -8.49 8.60 7.93
C ASN A 166 -7.52 9.46 8.74
N ASN A 167 -7.93 10.70 8.88
CA ASN A 167 -7.11 11.71 9.51
C ASN A 167 -7.22 11.64 11.02
N ARG A 168 -6.14 12.00 11.67
CA ARG A 168 -6.16 12.30 13.09
C ARG A 168 -6.50 13.77 13.29
N ALA A 169 -7.30 14.06 14.31
CA ALA A 169 -7.65 15.42 14.64
C ALA A 169 -6.41 16.30 14.80
N THR A 170 -6.45 17.49 14.22
CA THR A 170 -5.32 18.45 14.22
C THR A 170 -5.04 19.06 15.60
N ASP A 171 -5.99 18.92 16.52
CA ASP A 171 -5.93 19.45 17.89
C ASP A 171 -5.10 18.57 18.85
N LYS A 172 -4.50 17.50 18.35
CA LYS A 172 -3.67 16.57 19.14
C LYS A 172 -4.40 15.97 20.35
N VAL A 173 -5.69 15.71 20.21
CA VAL A 173 -6.48 15.08 21.27
C VAL A 173 -5.97 13.66 21.52
N PRO A 174 -5.80 13.27 22.80
CA PRO A 174 -5.49 11.90 23.17
C PRO A 174 -6.56 10.93 22.65
N GLU A 175 -6.13 9.77 22.20
CA GLU A 175 -7.05 8.69 21.78
C GLU A 175 -7.09 7.60 22.84
N THR A 176 -8.25 6.95 22.99
CA THR A 176 -8.42 5.82 23.92
C THR A 176 -8.35 4.52 23.14
N ASP A 177 -7.45 3.60 23.53
CA ASP A 177 -7.35 2.28 22.94
C ASP A 177 -8.51 1.35 23.38
N SER A 178 -8.61 0.16 22.77
CA SER A 178 -9.66 -0.83 23.08
C SER A 178 -9.64 -1.35 24.52
N ASN A 179 -8.52 -1.16 25.23
CA ASN A 179 -8.38 -1.53 26.64
C ASN A 179 -8.74 -0.37 27.59
N GLY A 180 -9.19 0.77 27.07
CA GLY A 180 -9.54 1.93 27.85
C GLY A 180 -8.34 2.82 28.27
N ASN A 181 -7.13 2.58 27.75
CA ASN A 181 -5.98 3.43 28.07
C ASN A 181 -5.96 4.65 27.16
N VAL A 182 -5.77 5.82 27.76
CA VAL A 182 -5.57 7.06 27.03
C VAL A 182 -4.17 7.09 26.46
N ARG A 183 -4.04 7.38 25.17
CA ARG A 183 -2.79 7.47 24.43
C ARG A 183 -2.55 8.91 23.99
N ASP A 184 -1.45 9.48 24.43
CA ASP A 184 -1.07 10.84 24.04
C ASP A 184 -0.81 10.96 22.54
N TYR A 185 -1.13 12.12 21.99
CA TYR A 185 -0.78 12.41 20.61
C TYR A 185 0.72 12.55 20.46
N ASN A 186 1.28 11.56 19.76
CA ASN A 186 2.66 11.59 19.31
C ASN A 186 2.76 10.53 18.19
N ASP A 187 3.60 10.77 17.21
CA ASP A 187 3.72 9.87 16.06
C ASP A 187 4.10 8.44 16.46
N ALA A 188 4.87 8.28 17.55
CA ALA A 188 5.22 6.97 18.12
C ALA A 188 4.03 6.25 18.76
N TYR A 189 2.97 6.96 19.05
CA TYR A 189 1.82 6.44 19.77
C TYR A 189 0.53 6.51 18.96
N ALA A 190 0.63 7.01 17.75
CA ALA A 190 -0.51 7.01 16.85
C ALA A 190 -0.94 5.57 16.55
N MET A 191 -2.25 5.36 16.48
CA MET A 191 -2.82 4.12 16.01
C MET A 191 -2.48 3.93 14.53
N ASP A 192 -2.32 2.69 14.09
CA ASP A 192 -2.20 2.39 12.67
C ASP A 192 -3.48 2.75 11.94
N ARG A 193 -3.36 3.41 10.79
CA ARG A 193 -4.51 3.85 9.99
C ARG A 193 -4.29 3.52 8.53
N THR A 194 -5.32 3.05 7.88
CA THR A 194 -5.30 2.80 6.43
C THR A 194 -6.49 3.45 5.73
N GLY A 195 -6.30 3.75 4.46
CA GLY A 195 -7.42 4.00 3.55
C GLY A 195 -8.11 2.67 3.25
N VAL A 196 -7.39 1.69 2.71
CA VAL A 196 -7.87 0.32 2.49
C VAL A 196 -6.94 -0.68 3.17
N ALA A 197 -7.50 -1.58 3.96
CA ALA A 197 -6.81 -2.75 4.47
C ALA A 197 -7.41 -4.02 3.85
N GLY A 198 -6.54 -4.87 3.28
CA GLY A 198 -6.88 -6.23 2.89
C GLY A 198 -6.27 -7.22 3.87
N VAL A 199 -7.05 -8.15 4.37
CA VAL A 199 -6.63 -9.21 5.29
C VAL A 199 -7.05 -10.55 4.73
N ALA A 200 -6.10 -11.39 4.34
CA ALA A 200 -6.34 -12.80 4.07
C ALA A 200 -5.97 -13.61 5.30
N LYS A 201 -6.90 -14.37 5.86
CA LYS A 201 -6.72 -15.09 7.12
C LYS A 201 -7.38 -16.47 7.12
N ASP A 202 -8.69 -16.51 7.11
CA ASP A 202 -9.46 -17.74 7.35
C ASP A 202 -10.22 -18.24 6.11
N ASN A 203 -9.79 -17.82 4.91
CA ASN A 203 -10.36 -18.24 3.63
C ASN A 203 -9.32 -18.87 2.66
N GLY A 204 -8.16 -19.28 3.17
CA GLY A 204 -7.11 -19.88 2.34
C GLY A 204 -6.58 -18.89 1.29
N THR A 205 -6.72 -19.22 0.02
CA THR A 205 -6.38 -18.30 -1.08
C THR A 205 -7.55 -17.37 -1.36
N VAL A 206 -7.34 -16.08 -1.19
CA VAL A 206 -8.30 -15.02 -1.52
C VAL A 206 -8.04 -14.56 -2.94
N ASP A 207 -9.03 -14.69 -3.79
CA ASP A 207 -8.94 -14.42 -5.23
C ASP A 207 -9.61 -13.10 -5.61
N HIS A 208 -9.07 -12.44 -6.61
CA HIS A 208 -9.65 -11.34 -7.37
C HIS A 208 -10.16 -10.17 -6.51
N ILE A 209 -9.24 -9.30 -6.11
CA ILE A 209 -9.55 -8.00 -5.50
C ILE A 209 -9.09 -6.90 -6.43
N VAL A 210 -9.99 -5.99 -6.79
CA VAL A 210 -9.68 -4.84 -7.63
C VAL A 210 -9.98 -3.54 -6.90
N LEU A 211 -8.96 -2.71 -6.72
CA LEU A 211 -9.11 -1.31 -6.31
C LEU A 211 -8.83 -0.42 -7.51
N ASN A 212 -9.80 0.41 -7.89
CA ASN A 212 -9.70 1.24 -9.06
C ASN A 212 -10.23 2.65 -8.82
N ASP A 213 -9.52 3.64 -9.32
CA ASP A 213 -9.97 5.03 -9.29
C ASP A 213 -10.32 5.55 -7.89
N LEU A 214 -9.52 5.18 -6.88
CA LEU A 214 -9.68 5.69 -5.52
C LEU A 214 -8.85 6.97 -5.32
N TYR A 215 -9.42 7.93 -4.59
CA TYR A 215 -8.69 9.08 -4.07
C TYR A 215 -8.50 8.88 -2.56
N ILE A 216 -7.26 8.62 -2.14
CA ILE A 216 -6.93 8.32 -0.74
C ILE A 216 -5.99 9.40 -0.23
N HIS A 217 -6.43 10.14 0.79
CA HIS A 217 -5.61 11.23 1.29
C HIS A 217 -5.78 11.45 2.80
N ASP A 218 -4.83 12.16 3.39
CA ASP A 218 -4.84 12.46 4.82
C ASP A 218 -5.03 11.22 5.70
N VAL A 219 -4.28 10.17 5.39
CA VAL A 219 -4.24 8.96 6.23
C VAL A 219 -3.08 9.10 7.19
N THR A 220 -3.36 9.56 8.41
CA THR A 220 -2.33 10.02 9.36
C THR A 220 -2.12 9.05 10.53
N GLY A 221 -1.78 7.82 10.22
CA GLY A 221 -1.43 6.80 11.21
C GLY A 221 0.03 6.88 11.67
N ASN A 222 0.49 5.82 12.29
CA ASN A 222 1.87 5.67 12.78
C ASN A 222 2.86 5.62 11.61
N VAL A 223 4.02 6.22 11.77
CA VAL A 223 5.10 6.23 10.75
C VAL A 223 6.30 5.38 11.12
N TYR A 224 6.35 4.87 12.34
CA TYR A 224 7.54 4.19 12.85
C TYR A 224 7.78 2.82 12.30
N ASN A 225 6.73 2.03 12.19
CA ASN A 225 6.91 0.62 12.01
C ASN A 225 6.81 0.21 10.55
N LYS A 226 7.89 -0.37 10.05
CA LYS A 226 8.00 -0.85 8.67
C LYS A 226 7.10 -2.06 8.37
N HIS A 227 6.63 -2.77 9.39
CA HIS A 227 5.88 -4.03 9.22
C HIS A 227 4.44 -3.98 9.73
N MET A 228 3.98 -2.81 10.13
CA MET A 228 2.62 -2.63 10.63
C MET A 228 1.67 -2.21 9.51
N THR A 229 0.43 -2.63 9.59
CA THR A 229 -0.64 -2.27 8.65
C THR A 229 -1.00 -0.80 8.78
N ASN A 230 -0.42 0.02 7.94
CA ASN A 230 -0.51 1.46 8.03
C ASN A 230 -0.24 2.11 6.67
N GLY A 231 -1.04 3.09 6.28
CA GLY A 231 -0.83 3.85 5.06
C GLY A 231 -2.05 3.91 4.14
N GLY A 232 -1.84 4.23 2.87
CA GLY A 232 -2.92 4.37 1.91
C GLY A 232 -3.64 3.04 1.64
N ILE A 233 -2.92 2.06 1.15
CA ILE A 233 -3.42 0.71 0.84
C ILE A 233 -2.44 -0.32 1.39
N TYR A 234 -2.94 -1.25 2.20
CA TYR A 234 -2.11 -2.31 2.78
C TYR A 234 -2.81 -3.67 2.75
N PHE A 235 -2.19 -4.64 2.09
CA PHE A 235 -2.67 -6.03 2.02
C PHE A 235 -1.73 -6.95 2.78
N ILE A 236 -2.26 -7.67 3.79
CA ILE A 236 -1.52 -8.59 4.65
C ILE A 236 -2.12 -9.99 4.61
N MET A 237 -1.26 -10.99 4.73
CA MET A 237 -1.63 -12.38 4.93
C MET A 237 -1.40 -12.73 6.41
N GLU A 238 -2.48 -12.83 7.16
CA GLU A 238 -2.48 -13.07 8.61
C GLU A 238 -2.51 -14.57 8.92
N LYS A 239 -2.01 -14.94 10.09
CA LYS A 239 -2.03 -16.33 10.52
C LYS A 239 -3.46 -16.84 10.69
N PRO A 240 -3.87 -17.90 9.97
CA PRO A 240 -5.19 -18.48 10.09
C PRO A 240 -5.51 -18.95 11.51
N THR A 241 -6.76 -18.91 11.89
CA THR A 241 -7.27 -19.48 13.13
C THR A 241 -6.99 -20.99 13.17
N ASN A 242 -7.19 -21.67 12.04
CA ASN A 242 -6.86 -23.07 11.87
C ASN A 242 -6.42 -23.37 10.42
N GLU A 243 -5.12 -23.25 10.17
CA GLU A 243 -4.52 -23.48 8.84
C GLU A 243 -4.81 -24.86 8.26
N ALA A 244 -4.98 -25.88 9.13
CA ALA A 244 -5.28 -27.24 8.66
C ALA A 244 -6.65 -27.36 8.01
N THR A 245 -7.59 -26.48 8.33
CA THR A 245 -8.94 -26.47 7.76
C THR A 245 -9.13 -25.41 6.67
N THR A 246 -8.50 -24.26 6.81
CA THR A 246 -8.65 -23.14 5.86
C THR A 246 -7.59 -23.13 4.76
N GLY A 247 -6.48 -23.79 4.99
CA GLY A 247 -5.29 -23.69 4.14
C GLY A 247 -4.42 -22.50 4.52
N VAL A 248 -3.37 -22.29 3.73
CA VAL A 248 -2.44 -21.16 3.87
C VAL A 248 -3.14 -19.89 3.41
N ALA A 249 -3.16 -18.86 4.26
CA ALA A 249 -3.70 -17.57 3.89
C ALA A 249 -2.77 -16.89 2.87
N ARG A 250 -3.30 -16.55 1.70
CA ARG A 250 -2.57 -15.91 0.60
C ARG A 250 -3.50 -15.17 -0.35
N TYR A 251 -2.92 -14.28 -1.15
CA TYR A 251 -3.62 -13.58 -2.22
C TYR A 251 -3.29 -14.17 -3.59
N ASN A 252 -4.28 -14.18 -4.47
CA ASN A 252 -4.13 -14.42 -5.89
C ASN A 252 -5.01 -13.42 -6.66
N ASP A 253 -4.42 -12.69 -7.63
CA ASP A 253 -5.11 -11.68 -8.44
C ASP A 253 -5.57 -10.44 -7.64
N VAL A 254 -4.59 -9.67 -7.14
CA VAL A 254 -4.83 -8.33 -6.57
C VAL A 254 -4.42 -7.27 -7.58
N LYS A 255 -5.35 -6.39 -7.95
CA LYS A 255 -5.12 -5.26 -8.87
C LYS A 255 -5.40 -3.93 -8.20
N ILE A 256 -4.41 -3.03 -8.20
CA ILE A 256 -4.54 -1.67 -7.67
C ILE A 256 -4.19 -0.72 -8.79
N LYS A 257 -5.18 0.01 -9.29
CA LYS A 257 -4.99 0.82 -10.51
C LYS A 257 -5.72 2.16 -10.48
N ASN A 258 -5.14 3.12 -11.19
CA ASN A 258 -5.74 4.45 -11.40
C ASN A 258 -6.06 5.20 -10.09
N CYS A 259 -5.36 4.89 -9.00
CA CYS A 259 -5.57 5.52 -7.72
C CYS A 259 -4.67 6.77 -7.57
N TYR A 260 -5.19 7.77 -6.87
CA TYR A 260 -4.41 8.92 -6.44
C TYR A 260 -4.29 8.89 -4.92
N LEU A 261 -3.04 8.88 -4.42
CA LEU A 261 -2.74 8.90 -3.00
C LEU A 261 -1.97 10.18 -2.66
N ASP A 262 -2.42 10.92 -1.64
CA ASP A 262 -1.74 12.13 -1.18
C ASP A 262 -1.73 12.21 0.34
N THR A 263 -0.58 12.51 0.90
CA THR A 263 -0.42 12.71 2.35
C THR A 263 -0.89 11.48 3.15
N VAL A 264 -0.23 10.37 2.90
CA VAL A 264 -0.44 9.13 3.63
C VAL A 264 0.80 8.74 4.43
N ASN A 265 0.62 8.36 5.67
CA ASN A 265 1.73 7.99 6.54
C ASN A 265 2.20 6.56 6.25
N ARG A 266 3.49 6.34 6.38
CA ARG A 266 4.26 5.12 6.23
C ARG A 266 4.19 4.51 4.82
N TRP A 267 3.17 3.77 4.44
CA TRP A 267 3.07 3.10 3.15
C TRP A 267 2.14 3.86 2.20
N GLY A 268 2.55 4.08 0.97
CA GLY A 268 1.61 4.45 -0.07
C GLY A 268 0.75 3.24 -0.44
N ILE A 269 1.35 2.25 -1.10
CA ILE A 269 0.73 0.97 -1.45
C ILE A 269 1.67 -0.16 -1.02
N ALA A 270 1.19 -1.11 -0.20
CA ALA A 270 1.94 -2.28 0.21
C ALA A 270 1.10 -3.55 0.07
N VAL A 271 1.65 -4.58 -0.57
CA VAL A 271 0.93 -5.84 -0.82
C VAL A 271 1.79 -7.04 -0.49
N GLY A 272 1.26 -7.95 0.32
CA GLY A 272 1.75 -9.30 0.44
C GLY A 272 2.55 -9.64 1.70
N TYR A 273 2.63 -8.73 2.69
CA TYR A 273 3.27 -9.13 3.96
C TYR A 273 2.60 -10.36 4.57
N THR A 274 3.41 -11.31 5.10
CA THR A 274 2.89 -12.63 5.47
C THR A 274 3.36 -13.12 6.83
N TYR A 275 2.46 -13.81 7.56
CA TYR A 275 2.80 -14.57 8.77
C TYR A 275 3.81 -15.69 8.50
N GLN A 276 3.94 -16.15 7.27
CA GLN A 276 4.89 -17.19 6.84
C GLN A 276 6.28 -16.64 6.45
N TRP A 277 6.58 -15.39 6.80
CA TRP A 277 7.82 -14.69 6.47
C TRP A 277 9.09 -15.54 6.68
N GLY A 278 9.11 -16.41 7.68
CA GLY A 278 10.22 -17.31 7.99
C GLY A 278 10.49 -18.36 6.91
N ARG A 279 9.55 -18.62 5.99
CA ARG A 279 9.74 -19.51 4.85
C ARG A 279 10.61 -18.90 3.76
N PHE A 280 10.68 -17.58 3.70
CA PHE A 280 11.39 -16.81 2.68
C PHE A 280 12.79 -16.39 3.15
N THR A 281 13.55 -17.33 3.69
CA THR A 281 14.86 -17.05 4.33
C THR A 281 16.07 -17.46 3.50
N ASN A 282 15.87 -18.18 2.40
CA ASN A 282 16.96 -18.75 1.62
C ASN A 282 17.53 -17.71 0.62
N ALA A 283 18.77 -17.96 0.19
CA ALA A 283 19.45 -17.12 -0.82
C ALA A 283 18.72 -17.11 -2.17
N SER A 284 18.01 -18.18 -2.48
CA SER A 284 17.19 -18.30 -3.68
C SER A 284 15.78 -18.67 -3.26
N LEU A 285 14.80 -17.91 -3.67
CA LEU A 285 13.40 -18.17 -3.41
C LEU A 285 12.91 -19.32 -4.29
N SER A 286 12.58 -20.47 -3.71
CA SER A 286 12.14 -21.63 -4.49
C SER A 286 10.73 -21.45 -5.05
N ASP A 287 10.43 -22.07 -6.20
CA ASP A 287 9.08 -22.04 -6.80
C ASP A 287 8.05 -22.67 -5.85
N GLU A 288 8.45 -23.69 -5.08
CA GLU A 288 7.60 -24.32 -4.09
C GLU A 288 7.20 -23.35 -2.97
N VAL A 289 8.15 -22.61 -2.41
CA VAL A 289 7.86 -21.60 -1.37
C VAL A 289 6.96 -20.50 -1.91
N MET A 290 7.28 -19.99 -3.11
CA MET A 290 6.49 -18.91 -3.72
C MET A 290 5.07 -19.35 -4.04
N SER A 291 4.89 -20.50 -4.66
CA SER A 291 3.57 -21.02 -5.03
C SER A 291 2.71 -21.42 -3.84
N THR A 292 3.33 -21.83 -2.74
CA THR A 292 2.61 -22.29 -1.54
C THR A 292 2.28 -21.14 -0.59
N TYR A 293 3.20 -20.19 -0.39
CA TYR A 293 3.10 -19.19 0.67
C TYR A 293 3.08 -17.75 0.18
N GLY A 294 3.48 -17.49 -1.06
CA GLY A 294 3.55 -16.16 -1.62
C GLY A 294 2.23 -15.68 -2.22
N ALA A 295 2.07 -14.38 -2.35
CA ALA A 295 1.01 -13.80 -3.16
C ALA A 295 1.34 -13.92 -4.64
N SER A 296 0.34 -14.05 -5.50
CA SER A 296 0.51 -14.21 -6.95
C SER A 296 -0.41 -13.28 -7.74
N LYS A 297 -0.08 -13.01 -9.00
CA LYS A 297 -0.83 -12.13 -9.91
C LYS A 297 -1.12 -10.74 -9.31
N VAL A 298 -0.16 -10.19 -8.58
CA VAL A 298 -0.27 -8.82 -8.05
C VAL A 298 0.10 -7.85 -9.15
N VAL A 299 -0.81 -6.92 -9.46
CA VAL A 299 -0.61 -5.84 -10.45
C VAL A 299 -0.89 -4.49 -9.79
N ILE A 300 0.09 -3.58 -9.84
CA ILE A 300 -0.05 -2.21 -9.35
C ILE A 300 0.28 -1.27 -10.52
N GLU A 301 -0.71 -0.56 -11.05
CA GLU A 301 -0.52 0.20 -12.27
C GLU A 301 -1.29 1.52 -12.34
N ASN A 302 -0.72 2.50 -13.06
CA ASN A 302 -1.32 3.82 -13.29
C ASN A 302 -1.72 4.57 -12.01
N ASN A 303 -0.98 4.38 -10.92
CA ASN A 303 -1.23 5.11 -9.69
C ASN A 303 -0.32 6.33 -9.58
N TYR A 304 -0.83 7.39 -8.97
CA TYR A 304 -0.05 8.58 -8.63
C TYR A 304 -0.01 8.73 -7.12
N LEU A 305 1.21 8.82 -6.58
CA LEU A 305 1.44 8.95 -5.15
C LEU A 305 2.23 10.23 -4.86
N ASN A 306 1.73 11.03 -3.94
CA ASN A 306 2.38 12.26 -3.50
C ASN A 306 2.43 12.33 -1.97
N ASN A 307 3.47 12.93 -1.42
CA ASN A 307 3.62 13.14 0.02
C ASN A 307 3.46 11.87 0.87
N VAL A 308 4.06 10.77 0.43
CA VAL A 308 4.07 9.53 1.21
C VAL A 308 5.06 9.64 2.36
N GLY A 309 4.62 9.31 3.57
CA GLY A 309 5.42 9.45 4.78
C GLY A 309 6.59 8.47 4.86
N GLY A 310 6.47 7.31 4.25
CA GLY A 310 7.50 6.28 4.15
C GLY A 310 7.66 5.77 2.72
N ASP A 311 7.58 4.46 2.51
CA ASP A 311 7.76 3.81 1.22
C ASP A 311 6.56 4.07 0.29
N ALA A 312 6.83 4.37 -0.99
CA ALA A 312 5.75 4.68 -1.92
C ALA A 312 4.98 3.43 -2.36
N ILE A 313 5.63 2.47 -3.01
CA ILE A 313 5.02 1.22 -3.45
C ILE A 313 5.93 0.06 -3.11
N THR A 314 5.39 -0.93 -2.41
CA THR A 314 6.15 -2.14 -2.08
C THR A 314 5.30 -3.39 -2.29
N THR A 315 5.87 -4.37 -3.00
CA THR A 315 5.36 -5.74 -3.02
C THR A 315 6.26 -6.62 -2.15
N MET A 316 5.65 -7.50 -1.36
CA MET A 316 6.35 -8.34 -0.40
C MET A 316 5.95 -9.79 -0.58
N TYR A 317 6.94 -10.68 -0.64
CA TYR A 317 6.68 -12.12 -0.74
C TYR A 317 5.77 -12.50 -1.92
N CYS A 318 5.90 -11.78 -3.04
CA CYS A 318 5.07 -12.00 -4.22
C CYS A 318 5.83 -12.78 -5.30
N ASP A 319 5.12 -13.65 -5.99
CA ASP A 319 5.59 -14.34 -7.19
C ASP A 319 5.14 -13.57 -8.45
N ASN A 320 6.11 -13.20 -9.28
CA ASN A 320 5.91 -12.48 -10.54
C ASN A 320 5.02 -11.23 -10.43
N PRO A 321 5.18 -10.34 -9.42
CA PRO A 321 4.37 -9.11 -9.35
C PRO A 321 4.76 -8.16 -10.48
N LEU A 322 3.76 -7.43 -11.02
CA LEU A 322 3.93 -6.43 -12.07
C LEU A 322 3.57 -5.04 -11.55
N ILE A 323 4.55 -4.14 -11.54
CA ILE A 323 4.40 -2.76 -11.07
C ILE A 323 4.77 -1.84 -12.24
N GLN A 324 3.77 -1.14 -12.80
CA GLN A 324 4.00 -0.37 -14.01
C GLN A 324 3.17 0.91 -14.10
N TYR A 325 3.72 1.90 -14.85
CA TYR A 325 3.06 3.18 -15.11
C TYR A 325 2.66 3.96 -13.86
N ASN A 326 3.34 3.73 -12.73
CA ASN A 326 3.09 4.49 -11.51
C ASN A 326 4.03 5.70 -11.44
N VAL A 327 3.56 6.73 -10.76
CA VAL A 327 4.34 7.91 -10.43
C VAL A 327 4.43 8.06 -8.92
N SER A 328 5.64 8.13 -8.38
CA SER A 328 5.90 8.47 -6.98
C SER A 328 6.58 9.83 -6.92
N GLU A 329 5.85 10.82 -6.42
CA GLU A 329 6.35 12.14 -6.10
C GLU A 329 6.45 12.30 -4.58
N THR A 330 7.65 12.46 -4.06
CA THR A 330 7.93 12.65 -2.64
C THR A 330 7.50 11.48 -1.75
N ALA A 331 8.42 10.52 -1.61
CA ALA A 331 8.32 9.45 -0.62
C ALA A 331 9.30 9.71 0.55
N ALA A 332 9.16 8.94 1.63
CA ALA A 332 9.94 9.05 2.87
C ALA A 332 9.86 10.43 3.54
N LYS A 333 8.81 11.19 3.32
CA LYS A 333 8.69 12.59 3.73
C LYS A 333 8.69 12.77 5.24
N GLN A 334 8.08 11.89 6.00
CA GLN A 334 7.99 12.02 7.45
C GLN A 334 9.15 11.34 8.16
N ILE A 335 9.67 10.28 7.61
CA ILE A 335 10.80 9.54 8.15
C ILE A 335 12.05 10.42 8.26
N ASN A 336 12.17 11.39 7.39
CA ASN A 336 13.32 12.29 7.30
C ASN A 336 13.14 13.63 8.01
N LYS A 337 12.04 13.85 8.69
CA LYS A 337 11.89 15.07 9.48
C LYS A 337 12.87 15.09 10.65
N THR A 338 13.53 16.21 10.83
CA THR A 338 14.48 16.43 11.93
C THR A 338 13.81 16.47 13.30
N ASP A 339 12.53 16.82 13.35
CA ASP A 339 11.69 16.84 14.55
C ASP A 339 11.09 15.46 14.89
N TYR A 340 11.32 14.47 14.05
CA TYR A 340 10.90 13.11 14.28
C TYR A 340 11.70 12.48 15.40
N SER A 341 11.05 12.08 16.49
CA SER A 341 11.73 11.48 17.63
C SER A 341 12.44 10.20 17.23
N GLN A 342 13.72 10.16 17.43
CA GLN A 342 14.55 9.00 17.16
C GLN A 342 14.46 7.93 18.24
N GLN A 343 13.77 8.22 19.31
CA GLN A 343 13.59 7.31 20.43
C GLN A 343 12.12 7.09 20.69
N GLN A 344 11.75 5.84 20.83
CA GLN A 344 10.42 5.43 21.23
C GLN A 344 10.49 4.62 22.53
N PRO A 345 9.39 4.53 23.26
CA PRO A 345 9.35 3.68 24.43
C PRO A 345 9.67 2.23 24.10
N SER A 346 10.52 1.62 24.89
CA SER A 346 10.58 0.16 24.97
C SER A 346 9.39 -0.33 25.75
N LEU A 347 8.72 -1.37 25.28
CA LEU A 347 7.56 -1.94 25.95
C LEU A 347 7.86 -3.39 26.37
N ASP A 348 7.35 -3.80 27.53
CA ASP A 348 7.31 -5.21 27.90
C ASP A 348 6.21 -5.96 27.11
N ALA A 349 6.12 -7.27 27.32
CA ALA A 349 5.10 -8.11 26.66
C ALA A 349 3.65 -7.69 26.96
N ASN A 350 3.42 -6.90 28.01
CA ASN A 350 2.13 -6.38 28.41
C ASN A 350 1.87 -4.95 27.86
N GLY A 351 2.86 -4.36 27.19
CA GLY A 351 2.77 -3.01 26.63
C GLY A 351 3.10 -1.90 27.61
N ASN A 352 3.69 -2.20 28.76
CA ASN A 352 4.15 -1.20 29.71
C ASN A 352 5.50 -0.64 29.29
N GLU A 353 5.72 0.64 29.51
CA GLU A 353 7.00 1.28 29.22
C GLU A 353 8.08 0.75 30.16
N THR A 354 9.17 0.27 29.61
CA THR A 354 10.36 -0.22 30.34
C THR A 354 11.59 0.68 30.14
N GLY A 355 11.45 1.72 29.33
CA GLY A 355 12.52 2.65 29.00
C GLY A 355 12.34 3.23 27.60
N LYS A 356 13.42 3.74 27.02
CA LYS A 356 13.46 4.25 25.65
C LYS A 356 14.47 3.48 24.83
N GLN A 357 14.16 3.24 23.58
CA GLN A 357 15.08 2.63 22.64
C GLN A 357 15.18 3.44 21.34
N ASP A 358 16.26 3.25 20.63
CA ASP A 358 16.47 3.86 19.32
C ASP A 358 15.60 3.16 18.27
N VAL A 359 14.91 3.96 17.46
CA VAL A 359 13.99 3.48 16.40
C VAL A 359 14.72 3.27 15.07
N GLY A 360 15.89 2.68 15.11
CA GLY A 360 16.73 2.51 13.92
C GLY A 360 16.00 1.93 12.71
N ALA A 361 15.24 0.87 12.88
CA ALA A 361 14.60 0.12 11.78
C ALA A 361 13.38 0.82 11.13
N GLY A 362 12.78 1.80 11.78
CA GLY A 362 11.62 2.52 11.24
C GLY A 362 11.96 3.70 10.33
N ARG A 363 13.23 4.06 10.21
CA ARG A 363 13.68 5.28 9.54
C ARG A 363 14.03 5.12 8.08
N VAL A 364 14.11 3.90 7.60
CA VAL A 364 14.48 3.60 6.23
C VAL A 364 13.24 3.52 5.36
N ALA A 365 13.31 4.07 4.17
CA ALA A 365 12.27 3.98 3.17
C ALA A 365 12.85 4.22 1.77
N ALA A 366 12.29 3.57 0.78
CA ALA A 366 12.62 3.70 -0.62
C ALA A 366 11.39 4.11 -1.45
N GLY A 367 11.58 4.36 -2.72
CA GLY A 367 10.50 4.71 -3.62
C GLY A 367 9.60 3.52 -3.96
N ILE A 368 9.92 2.81 -5.02
CA ILE A 368 9.11 1.70 -5.57
C ILE A 368 9.99 0.44 -5.63
N TRP A 369 9.65 -0.56 -4.82
CA TRP A 369 10.56 -1.68 -4.61
C TRP A 369 9.86 -2.99 -4.14
N PRO A 370 10.50 -4.16 -4.37
CA PRO A 370 10.06 -5.44 -3.85
C PRO A 370 10.82 -5.83 -2.58
N TRP A 371 10.18 -6.58 -1.70
CA TRP A 371 10.86 -7.30 -0.64
C TRP A 371 10.61 -8.80 -0.77
N LYS A 372 11.71 -9.57 -0.92
CA LYS A 372 11.64 -11.04 -1.01
C LYS A 372 10.61 -11.53 -2.04
N CYS A 373 10.55 -10.84 -3.16
CA CYS A 373 9.77 -11.25 -4.32
C CYS A 373 10.60 -12.08 -5.29
N LYS A 374 9.94 -12.92 -6.06
CA LYS A 374 10.56 -13.65 -7.15
C LYS A 374 10.07 -13.12 -8.50
N ASN A 375 11.00 -12.93 -9.45
CA ASN A 375 10.73 -12.48 -10.81
C ASN A 375 9.84 -11.22 -10.89
N ALA A 376 10.01 -10.29 -9.95
CA ALA A 376 9.26 -9.04 -9.94
C ALA A 376 9.61 -8.16 -11.15
N ILE A 377 8.62 -7.53 -11.76
CA ILE A 377 8.81 -6.62 -12.91
C ILE A 377 8.34 -5.23 -12.52
N PHE A 378 9.27 -4.27 -12.59
CA PHE A 378 9.05 -2.85 -12.40
C PHE A 378 9.36 -2.12 -13.69
N GLN A 379 8.33 -1.58 -14.36
CA GLN A 379 8.54 -0.95 -15.66
C GLN A 379 7.67 0.27 -15.89
N TYR A 380 8.21 1.22 -16.68
CA TYR A 380 7.50 2.46 -17.04
C TYR A 380 7.02 3.29 -15.85
N ASN A 381 7.67 3.16 -14.70
CA ASN A 381 7.38 3.97 -13.54
C ASN A 381 8.26 5.22 -13.51
N GLU A 382 7.76 6.26 -12.87
CA GLU A 382 8.53 7.46 -12.53
C GLU A 382 8.63 7.59 -11.00
N CYS A 383 9.83 7.90 -10.50
CA CYS A 383 10.05 8.08 -9.07
C CYS A 383 11.01 9.24 -8.82
N PHE A 384 10.55 10.24 -8.06
CA PHE A 384 11.36 11.42 -7.79
C PHE A 384 11.07 12.02 -6.40
N ALA A 385 12.05 12.80 -5.92
CA ALA A 385 12.02 13.42 -4.61
C ALA A 385 11.81 12.44 -3.44
N THR A 386 12.29 11.19 -3.58
CA THR A 386 12.40 10.27 -2.43
C THR A 386 13.45 10.79 -1.48
N LEU A 387 13.11 10.95 -0.21
CA LEU A 387 13.96 11.58 0.79
C LEU A 387 14.78 10.53 1.56
N ASN A 388 15.96 10.95 2.04
CA ASN A 388 16.83 10.11 2.85
C ASN A 388 16.85 10.60 4.30
N ALA A 389 16.97 9.70 5.25
CA ALA A 389 17.17 10.06 6.64
C ALA A 389 18.45 10.88 6.83
N SER A 390 18.36 11.98 7.54
CA SER A 390 19.47 12.92 7.80
C SER A 390 20.67 12.29 8.55
N SER A 391 20.50 11.08 9.08
CA SER A 391 21.56 10.33 9.77
C SER A 391 22.58 9.65 8.87
N GLY A 392 22.42 9.70 7.55
CA GLY A 392 23.33 9.08 6.57
C GLY A 392 23.26 7.57 6.45
N ASN A 393 22.39 6.91 7.19
CA ASN A 393 22.18 5.46 7.18
C ASN A 393 20.79 5.10 6.67
N GLY A 394 20.17 5.98 5.92
CA GLY A 394 18.85 5.76 5.38
C GLY A 394 18.89 5.36 3.93
N ASP A 395 17.85 4.73 3.50
CA ASP A 395 17.54 4.51 2.11
C ASP A 395 17.22 5.88 1.45
N GLY A 396 16.28 5.99 0.58
CA GLY A 396 15.94 7.23 -0.12
C GLY A 396 16.21 7.12 -1.61
N GLN A 397 16.57 5.91 -2.06
CA GLN A 397 16.68 5.58 -3.48
C GLN A 397 15.28 5.39 -4.08
N PRO A 398 15.12 5.68 -5.37
CA PRO A 398 13.88 5.39 -6.09
C PRO A 398 13.62 3.90 -6.24
N TRP A 399 14.67 3.10 -6.43
CA TRP A 399 14.61 1.67 -6.72
C TRP A 399 15.47 0.87 -5.75
N ASP A 400 14.94 -0.24 -5.25
CA ASP A 400 15.67 -1.14 -4.36
C ASP A 400 15.31 -2.60 -4.67
N ALA A 401 16.28 -3.40 -5.05
CA ALA A 401 16.09 -4.84 -5.22
C ALA A 401 16.44 -5.54 -3.91
N ASP A 402 15.47 -5.59 -2.99
CA ASP A 402 15.71 -5.97 -1.59
C ASP A 402 15.35 -7.44 -1.32
N TYR A 403 16.36 -8.24 -0.99
CA TYR A 403 16.26 -9.68 -0.64
C TYR A 403 15.52 -10.53 -1.69
N GLY A 404 15.47 -10.11 -2.96
CA GLY A 404 14.71 -10.74 -4.02
C GLY A 404 15.56 -11.65 -4.93
N ASP A 405 14.86 -12.38 -5.78
CA ASP A 405 15.45 -13.23 -6.82
C ASP A 405 14.79 -12.94 -8.18
N GLY A 406 15.57 -12.42 -9.12
CA GLY A 406 15.10 -12.17 -10.48
C GLY A 406 14.27 -10.90 -10.66
N THR A 407 14.40 -9.90 -9.80
CA THR A 407 13.76 -8.59 -9.98
C THR A 407 14.29 -7.90 -11.22
N ASN A 408 13.38 -7.41 -12.06
CA ASN A 408 13.72 -6.68 -13.30
C ASN A 408 13.16 -5.26 -13.26
N TYR A 409 14.04 -4.28 -13.17
CA TYR A 409 13.74 -2.86 -13.36
C TYR A 409 14.05 -2.47 -14.80
N GLN A 410 13.05 -2.06 -15.58
CA GLN A 410 13.22 -1.68 -16.96
C GLN A 410 12.32 -0.52 -17.38
N TYR A 411 12.86 0.35 -18.26
CA TYR A 411 12.12 1.49 -18.82
C TYR A 411 11.54 2.46 -17.78
N ASN A 412 12.16 2.53 -16.60
CA ASN A 412 11.76 3.46 -15.56
C ASN A 412 12.55 4.77 -15.67
N TYR A 413 11.96 5.82 -15.12
CA TYR A 413 12.60 7.13 -15.01
C TYR A 413 12.69 7.54 -13.54
N SER A 414 13.86 8.01 -13.11
CA SER A 414 14.02 8.58 -11.77
C SER A 414 14.82 9.86 -11.80
N HIS A 415 14.53 10.78 -10.89
CA HIS A 415 15.26 12.03 -10.83
C HIS A 415 15.16 12.74 -9.49
N GLY A 416 16.24 13.39 -9.08
CA GLY A 416 16.26 14.25 -7.88
C GLY A 416 15.94 13.53 -6.57
N ASN A 417 16.25 12.24 -6.47
CA ASN A 417 16.17 11.49 -5.23
C ASN A 417 17.42 11.71 -4.38
N THR A 418 17.33 11.50 -3.07
CA THR A 418 18.40 11.85 -2.13
C THR A 418 19.43 10.74 -1.89
N ALA A 419 19.30 9.60 -2.56
CA ALA A 419 20.24 8.49 -2.46
C ALA A 419 20.77 8.08 -3.84
N SER A 420 21.26 6.83 -3.97
CA SER A 420 21.65 6.22 -5.24
C SER A 420 20.44 5.89 -6.10
N THR A 421 20.65 5.67 -7.42
CA THR A 421 19.56 5.30 -8.32
C THR A 421 18.97 3.94 -7.95
N ILE A 422 19.82 2.92 -7.81
CA ILE A 422 19.40 1.55 -7.49
C ILE A 422 20.23 0.97 -6.37
N MET A 423 19.57 0.39 -5.38
CA MET A 423 20.22 -0.46 -4.38
C MET A 423 19.94 -1.94 -4.67
N PHE A 424 20.97 -2.76 -4.49
CA PHE A 424 20.83 -4.21 -4.42
C PHE A 424 21.09 -4.62 -2.98
N CYS A 425 20.02 -4.83 -2.21
CA CYS A 425 20.09 -4.93 -0.76
C CYS A 425 19.90 -6.35 -0.24
N GLY A 426 20.62 -6.62 0.84
CA GLY A 426 20.51 -7.86 1.58
C GLY A 426 21.31 -9.03 1.02
N PRO A 427 21.46 -10.10 1.82
CA PRO A 427 22.31 -11.25 1.46
C PRO A 427 21.74 -12.11 0.32
N GLN A 428 20.59 -11.77 -0.21
CA GLN A 428 19.85 -12.56 -1.20
C GLN A 428 19.35 -11.73 -2.39
N SER A 429 19.97 -10.59 -2.66
CA SER A 429 19.64 -9.77 -3.84
C SER A 429 20.35 -10.35 -5.07
N ILE A 430 19.76 -11.39 -5.67
CA ILE A 430 20.40 -12.19 -6.72
C ILE A 430 19.59 -12.22 -8.02
N ASN A 431 20.26 -12.48 -9.14
CA ASN A 431 19.67 -12.58 -10.48
C ASN A 431 18.87 -11.35 -10.92
N ASN A 432 19.08 -10.20 -10.28
CA ASN A 432 18.33 -8.99 -10.56
C ASN A 432 18.90 -8.27 -11.79
N THR A 433 18.03 -7.56 -12.50
CA THR A 433 18.41 -6.82 -13.71
C THR A 433 17.91 -5.37 -13.61
N PHE A 434 18.82 -4.42 -13.86
CA PHE A 434 18.51 -3.00 -14.02
C PHE A 434 18.90 -2.56 -15.43
N ARG A 435 17.89 -2.34 -16.31
CA ARG A 435 18.16 -2.10 -17.74
C ARG A 435 17.19 -1.10 -18.37
N TYR A 436 17.67 -0.39 -19.39
CA TYR A 436 16.87 0.56 -20.17
C TYR A 436 16.19 1.65 -19.33
N ASN A 437 16.73 1.96 -18.16
CA ASN A 437 16.23 3.01 -17.28
C ASN A 437 16.96 4.33 -17.56
N ILE A 438 16.32 5.42 -17.21
CA ILE A 438 16.90 6.77 -17.20
C ILE A 438 16.91 7.27 -15.76
N SER A 439 18.06 7.74 -15.31
CA SER A 439 18.21 8.35 -13.98
C SER A 439 18.93 9.70 -14.12
N GLN A 440 18.40 10.72 -13.42
CA GLN A 440 18.89 12.07 -13.55
C GLN A 440 19.01 12.77 -12.19
N ASN A 441 20.21 13.30 -11.90
CA ASN A 441 20.43 14.17 -10.77
C ASN A 441 20.09 13.58 -9.39
N GLU A 442 20.31 12.30 -9.20
CA GLU A 442 20.30 11.71 -7.88
C GLU A 442 21.43 12.29 -7.00
N ASP A 443 21.25 12.33 -5.70
CA ASP A 443 22.23 12.95 -4.79
C ASP A 443 23.46 12.08 -4.53
N MET A 444 23.41 10.81 -4.90
CA MET A 444 24.51 9.86 -4.76
C MET A 444 24.84 9.20 -6.10
N GLY A 445 25.92 8.40 -6.12
CA GLY A 445 26.31 7.63 -7.31
C GLY A 445 25.24 6.61 -7.70
N PRO A 446 25.21 6.15 -8.97
CA PRO A 446 24.08 5.41 -9.51
C PRO A 446 23.81 4.06 -8.84
N LEU A 447 24.85 3.34 -8.41
CA LEU A 447 24.68 1.97 -7.89
C LEU A 447 25.06 1.87 -6.41
N ASP A 448 24.25 1.19 -5.62
CA ASP A 448 24.55 0.85 -4.22
C ASP A 448 24.48 -0.68 -4.03
N PRO A 449 25.62 -1.39 -4.12
CA PRO A 449 25.67 -2.82 -3.86
C PRO A 449 25.72 -3.08 -2.34
N ALA A 450 24.61 -2.99 -1.67
CA ALA A 450 24.48 -3.11 -0.22
C ALA A 450 24.36 -4.56 0.29
N GLY A 451 24.49 -5.54 -0.59
CA GLY A 451 24.35 -6.96 -0.21
C GLY A 451 25.07 -7.93 -1.15
N ASN A 452 24.63 -9.18 -1.11
CA ASN A 452 25.10 -10.18 -2.07
C ASN A 452 24.40 -9.96 -3.42
N THR A 453 25.17 -9.55 -4.42
CA THR A 453 24.65 -9.20 -5.74
C THR A 453 24.90 -10.32 -6.77
N GLY A 454 24.80 -11.56 -6.35
CA GLY A 454 25.07 -12.72 -7.19
C GLY A 454 24.28 -12.68 -8.51
N ASN A 455 25.00 -12.69 -9.64
CA ASN A 455 24.43 -12.68 -10.98
C ASN A 455 23.51 -11.47 -11.29
N CYS A 456 23.68 -10.33 -10.61
CA CYS A 456 22.97 -9.11 -10.92
C CYS A 456 23.59 -8.43 -12.16
N GLN A 457 22.75 -7.81 -13.00
CA GLN A 457 23.15 -7.19 -14.24
C GLN A 457 22.62 -5.76 -14.34
N VAL A 458 23.52 -4.84 -14.75
CA VAL A 458 23.19 -3.44 -15.02
C VAL A 458 23.68 -3.09 -16.42
N TYR A 459 22.76 -2.82 -17.34
CA TYR A 459 23.14 -2.52 -18.72
C TYR A 459 22.09 -1.67 -19.47
N ASN A 460 22.53 -0.98 -20.51
CA ASN A 460 21.67 -0.15 -21.37
C ASN A 460 20.88 0.92 -20.62
N ASN A 461 21.44 1.46 -19.54
CA ASN A 461 20.82 2.56 -18.80
C ASN A 461 21.49 3.89 -19.17
N THR A 462 20.77 4.98 -18.93
CA THR A 462 21.32 6.34 -19.06
C THR A 462 21.32 6.99 -17.67
N PHE A 463 22.51 7.34 -17.19
CA PHE A 463 22.70 8.06 -15.93
C PHE A 463 23.24 9.46 -16.20
N TYR A 464 22.49 10.48 -15.81
CA TYR A 464 22.95 11.86 -15.78
C TYR A 464 23.34 12.21 -14.33
N ILE A 465 24.64 12.11 -14.06
CA ILE A 465 25.20 12.14 -12.70
C ILE A 465 25.63 13.57 -12.33
N LYS A 466 25.31 14.01 -11.11
CA LYS A 466 25.77 15.29 -10.58
C LYS A 466 27.30 15.37 -10.56
N ALA A 467 27.82 16.56 -10.80
CA ALA A 467 29.24 16.81 -10.74
C ALA A 467 29.85 16.47 -9.37
N GLY A 468 30.99 15.81 -9.35
CA GLY A 468 31.70 15.44 -8.12
C GLY A 468 31.28 14.12 -7.48
N LEU A 469 30.26 13.45 -8.02
CA LEU A 469 29.87 12.13 -7.55
C LEU A 469 30.68 11.01 -8.23
N ASN A 470 30.72 9.86 -7.57
CA ASN A 470 31.22 8.64 -8.18
C ASN A 470 30.35 8.25 -9.37
N THR A 471 30.96 7.93 -10.49
CA THR A 471 30.24 7.66 -11.74
C THR A 471 29.77 6.23 -11.91
N ILE A 472 30.13 5.33 -11.00
CA ILE A 472 29.80 3.92 -11.12
C ILE A 472 28.92 3.50 -9.93
N TRP A 473 29.39 3.71 -8.73
CA TRP A 473 28.66 3.24 -7.57
C TRP A 473 28.79 4.16 -6.37
N HIS A 474 27.82 4.07 -5.51
CA HIS A 474 27.84 4.55 -4.14
C HIS A 474 27.67 3.36 -3.23
N ARG A 475 28.34 3.37 -2.10
CA ARG A 475 28.19 2.34 -1.10
C ARG A 475 27.81 2.95 0.24
N SER A 476 26.67 2.59 0.72
CA SER A 476 26.17 3.07 2.01
C SER A 476 26.31 2.03 3.13
N HIS A 477 26.12 0.75 2.86
CA HIS A 477 25.81 -0.25 3.88
C HIS A 477 26.90 -1.29 4.17
N GLY A 478 28.09 -1.08 3.82
CA GLY A 478 29.23 -1.75 4.45
C GLY A 478 29.57 -3.19 4.06
N ASN A 479 28.70 -4.02 3.60
CA ASN A 479 28.93 -5.46 3.49
C ASN A 479 28.77 -6.03 2.08
N GLY A 480 28.43 -5.22 1.14
CA GLY A 480 28.26 -5.63 -0.22
C GLY A 480 29.42 -5.19 -1.09
N GLY A 481 29.65 -5.88 -2.08
CA GLY A 481 30.56 -5.58 -3.15
C GLY A 481 30.59 -6.76 -4.08
N PRO A 482 30.93 -6.51 -5.35
CA PRO A 482 31.17 -7.58 -6.25
C PRO A 482 32.34 -8.42 -5.80
#